data_88c4fbc886b3d539629740790dbe3e0d
#
_entry.id   88c4fbc886b3d539629740790dbe3e0d
#
_cell.length_a   1.000
_cell.length_b   1.000
_cell.length_c   1.000
_cell.angle_alpha   90.00
_cell.angle_beta   90.00
_cell.angle_gamma   90.00
#
_symmetry.space_group_name_H-M   'P 1'
#
loop_
_entity.id
_entity.type
_entity.pdbx_description
1 polymer ?
#
loop_
_entity_poly.entity_id
_entity_poly.type
_entity_poly.pdbx_seq_one_letter_code
_entity_poly.pdbx_strand_id
1 'polypeptide(L)'
;MEEKTLFKLARAITDTGTDTVSSEGGTITYRITSLKRKLVNGKVVSTSTPSCTLGSASVSWAIWGGVTVGDGYLDVKINYSENTGSSRSTTLIFTQNGSNNKINLTVTQKSSVTYSGYIKMVSNTLPLGSDKYNTAQIIVMAYLNGSDGSKKPETPHVGSAPDWCAVSVAPVGTLENHYRLSLTALSSNQTGANRSGHIFLTCGDANLSIPVTQKPQEVSTFTLSGLPTDTGYYLFGRGARPQNTSSSGQTYIQGLSATGTTTIEIPFYANDSEPGSRIECTTGDKVAVYTKSGAIWISKGSFIVPSAGGTVSI
;
A
#
# COMPACT_ATOMS: atom_id res chain seq x y z
N MET A 1 -11.21 -38.31 -64.69
CA MET A 1 -10.67 -37.15 -63.93
C MET A 1 -11.13 -37.34 -62.51
N GLU A 2 -10.21 -37.40 -61.52
CA GLU A 2 -10.50 -37.54 -60.10
C GLU A 2 -10.18 -36.22 -59.38
N GLU A 3 -11.04 -35.81 -58.44
CA GLU A 3 -10.80 -34.64 -57.59
C GLU A 3 -10.56 -35.12 -56.16
N LYS A 4 -9.44 -34.69 -55.52
CA LYS A 4 -9.15 -34.92 -54.12
C LYS A 4 -9.13 -33.59 -53.39
N THR A 5 -9.83 -33.51 -52.26
CA THR A 5 -9.90 -32.31 -51.42
C THR A 5 -9.34 -32.60 -50.04
N LEU A 6 -8.70 -31.60 -49.42
CA LEU A 6 -8.26 -31.62 -48.06
C LEU A 6 -8.72 -30.33 -47.40
N PHE A 7 -9.45 -30.43 -46.29
CA PHE A 7 -9.94 -29.31 -45.54
C PHE A 7 -9.92 -29.65 -44.05
N LYS A 8 -8.99 -29.06 -43.31
CA LYS A 8 -8.80 -29.33 -41.89
C LYS A 8 -8.14 -28.18 -41.14
N LEU A 9 -8.34 -28.07 -39.82
CA LEU A 9 -7.56 -27.18 -38.98
C LEU A 9 -6.07 -27.54 -39.02
N ALA A 10 -5.19 -26.56 -39.19
CA ALA A 10 -3.74 -26.80 -39.32
C ALA A 10 -3.11 -27.44 -38.06
N ARG A 11 -3.72 -27.26 -36.89
CA ARG A 11 -3.28 -27.83 -35.62
C ARG A 11 -3.95 -29.14 -35.24
N ALA A 12 -4.93 -29.63 -36.03
CA ALA A 12 -5.72 -30.81 -35.69
C ALA A 12 -5.48 -31.94 -36.69
N ILE A 13 -5.53 -33.18 -36.18
CA ILE A 13 -5.46 -34.41 -37.03
C ILE A 13 -6.81 -34.62 -37.73
N THR A 14 -7.89 -34.12 -37.16
CA THR A 14 -9.28 -34.28 -37.69
C THR A 14 -9.84 -32.93 -38.14
N ASP A 15 -10.99 -32.95 -38.75
CA ASP A 15 -11.79 -31.80 -39.15
C ASP A 15 -12.67 -31.20 -38.05
N THR A 16 -12.39 -31.64 -36.80
CA THR A 16 -12.99 -31.12 -35.57
C THR A 16 -11.94 -30.58 -34.65
N GLY A 17 -12.28 -29.57 -33.86
CA GLY A 17 -11.36 -28.96 -32.89
C GLY A 17 -12.12 -28.27 -31.77
N THR A 18 -11.38 -27.96 -30.72
CA THR A 18 -11.86 -27.14 -29.60
C THR A 18 -10.86 -26.02 -29.35
N ASP A 19 -11.36 -24.86 -28.91
CA ASP A 19 -10.54 -23.74 -28.51
C ASP A 19 -11.20 -23.02 -27.33
N THR A 20 -10.38 -22.35 -26.52
CA THR A 20 -10.84 -21.56 -25.38
C THR A 20 -10.30 -20.14 -25.48
N VAL A 21 -11.20 -19.17 -25.53
CA VAL A 21 -10.87 -17.75 -25.67
C VAL A 21 -11.14 -17.00 -24.38
N SER A 22 -10.46 -15.86 -24.18
CA SER A 22 -10.65 -15.03 -23.00
C SER A 22 -12.02 -14.36 -22.97
N SER A 23 -12.42 -13.87 -21.81
CA SER A 23 -13.63 -13.06 -21.63
C SER A 23 -13.54 -11.68 -22.27
N GLU A 24 -12.34 -11.13 -22.44
CA GLU A 24 -12.12 -9.75 -22.92
C GLU A 24 -12.53 -9.54 -24.40
N GLY A 25 -12.75 -10.62 -25.14
CA GLY A 25 -13.02 -10.54 -26.55
C GLY A 25 -11.76 -10.31 -27.38
N GLY A 26 -11.95 -9.83 -28.61
CA GLY A 26 -10.86 -9.57 -29.55
C GLY A 26 -10.96 -10.37 -30.84
N THR A 27 -9.85 -10.47 -31.60
CA THR A 27 -9.79 -11.19 -32.88
C THR A 27 -8.84 -12.35 -32.78
N ILE A 28 -9.29 -13.55 -33.20
CA ILE A 28 -8.45 -14.74 -33.29
C ILE A 28 -8.37 -15.18 -34.74
N THR A 29 -7.21 -15.61 -35.18
CA THR A 29 -6.98 -16.14 -36.53
C THR A 29 -6.79 -17.65 -36.47
N TYR A 30 -7.65 -18.38 -37.14
CA TYR A 30 -7.54 -19.83 -37.29
C TYR A 30 -6.97 -20.17 -38.65
N ARG A 31 -5.87 -20.93 -38.67
CA ARG A 31 -5.29 -21.42 -39.92
C ARG A 31 -5.93 -22.74 -40.30
N ILE A 32 -6.44 -22.81 -41.51
CA ILE A 32 -7.11 -23.97 -42.10
C ILE A 32 -6.33 -24.40 -43.33
N THR A 33 -5.93 -25.65 -43.40
CA THR A 33 -5.45 -26.24 -44.68
C THR A 33 -6.59 -26.45 -45.63
N SER A 34 -6.53 -25.87 -46.84
CA SER A 34 -7.57 -25.97 -47.87
C SER A 34 -6.94 -26.24 -49.22
N LEU A 35 -7.10 -27.45 -49.71
CA LEU A 35 -6.55 -27.89 -50.98
C LEU A 35 -7.59 -28.62 -51.80
N LYS A 36 -7.57 -28.36 -53.10
CA LYS A 36 -8.30 -29.11 -54.12
C LYS A 36 -7.33 -29.48 -55.22
N ARG A 37 -7.18 -30.78 -55.48
CA ARG A 37 -6.29 -31.32 -56.49
C ARG A 37 -7.08 -32.06 -57.55
N LYS A 38 -6.78 -31.79 -58.82
CA LYS A 38 -7.28 -32.56 -59.97
C LYS A 38 -6.22 -33.54 -60.38
N LEU A 39 -6.64 -34.80 -60.62
CA LEU A 39 -5.76 -35.86 -61.02
C LEU A 39 -6.24 -36.41 -62.38
N VAL A 40 -5.29 -36.72 -63.27
CA VAL A 40 -5.49 -37.43 -64.51
C VAL A 40 -4.53 -38.62 -64.49
N ASN A 41 -5.06 -39.80 -64.64
CA ASN A 41 -4.27 -41.06 -64.56
C ASN A 41 -3.38 -41.13 -63.29
N GLY A 42 -3.93 -40.72 -62.13
CA GLY A 42 -3.24 -40.73 -60.87
C GLY A 42 -2.21 -39.61 -60.64
N LYS A 43 -1.93 -38.77 -61.64
CA LYS A 43 -0.99 -37.65 -61.55
C LYS A 43 -1.75 -36.33 -61.26
N VAL A 44 -1.24 -35.54 -60.34
CA VAL A 44 -1.79 -34.20 -60.04
C VAL A 44 -1.52 -33.27 -61.23
N VAL A 45 -2.56 -32.75 -61.84
CA VAL A 45 -2.47 -31.82 -62.96
C VAL A 45 -2.76 -30.38 -62.59
N SER A 46 -3.44 -30.17 -61.47
CA SER A 46 -3.60 -28.84 -60.90
C SER A 46 -3.89 -28.91 -59.41
N THR A 47 -3.48 -27.86 -58.69
CA THR A 47 -3.77 -27.65 -57.27
C THR A 47 -4.35 -26.26 -57.13
N SER A 48 -5.37 -26.11 -56.31
CA SER A 48 -5.95 -24.80 -55.95
C SER A 48 -6.26 -24.76 -54.45
N THR A 49 -6.40 -23.55 -53.94
CA THR A 49 -6.77 -23.29 -52.54
C THR A 49 -8.20 -22.70 -52.49
N PRO A 50 -9.22 -23.54 -52.37
CA PRO A 50 -10.59 -23.01 -52.24
C PRO A 50 -10.74 -22.21 -50.94
N SER A 51 -11.43 -21.07 -51.01
CA SER A 51 -11.84 -20.31 -49.84
C SER A 51 -12.89 -21.06 -49.01
N CYS A 52 -13.29 -20.51 -47.89
CA CYS A 52 -14.38 -21.05 -47.07
C CYS A 52 -15.35 -19.97 -46.64
N THR A 53 -16.51 -20.42 -46.19
CA THR A 53 -17.55 -19.60 -45.56
C THR A 53 -17.80 -20.10 -44.14
N LEU A 54 -18.22 -19.20 -43.26
CA LEU A 54 -18.75 -19.59 -41.95
C LEU A 54 -20.24 -19.95 -42.15
N GLY A 55 -20.60 -21.18 -41.75
CA GLY A 55 -21.99 -21.63 -41.75
C GLY A 55 -22.84 -20.91 -40.71
N SER A 56 -24.12 -21.22 -40.67
CA SER A 56 -25.19 -20.54 -39.95
C SER A 56 -25.10 -20.53 -38.42
N ALA A 57 -24.02 -20.99 -37.82
CA ALA A 57 -23.80 -20.91 -36.37
C ALA A 57 -23.15 -19.58 -35.92
N SER A 58 -23.36 -18.48 -36.61
CA SER A 58 -22.93 -17.17 -36.12
C SER A 58 -23.80 -16.78 -34.94
N VAL A 59 -23.27 -16.98 -33.76
CA VAL A 59 -23.80 -16.36 -32.54
C VAL A 59 -23.36 -14.90 -32.50
N SER A 60 -24.15 -14.06 -31.86
CA SER A 60 -23.92 -12.61 -31.83
C SER A 60 -22.54 -12.21 -31.22
N TRP A 61 -21.90 -13.13 -30.50
CA TRP A 61 -20.63 -12.88 -29.82
C TRP A 61 -19.39 -13.45 -30.54
N ALA A 62 -19.57 -14.25 -31.62
CA ALA A 62 -18.48 -14.81 -32.43
C ALA A 62 -18.84 -14.63 -33.92
N ILE A 63 -18.32 -13.57 -34.51
CA ILE A 63 -18.67 -13.15 -35.86
C ILE A 63 -17.50 -13.28 -36.83
N TRP A 64 -17.85 -13.50 -38.11
CA TRP A 64 -16.88 -13.55 -39.19
C TRP A 64 -16.09 -12.25 -39.33
N GLY A 65 -14.78 -12.31 -39.22
CA GLY A 65 -13.85 -11.19 -39.41
C GLY A 65 -13.19 -11.18 -40.79
N GLY A 66 -13.45 -12.20 -41.62
CA GLY A 66 -12.85 -12.34 -42.95
C GLY A 66 -11.93 -13.53 -43.11
N VAL A 67 -11.46 -13.72 -44.35
CA VAL A 67 -10.50 -14.79 -44.70
C VAL A 67 -9.41 -14.24 -45.60
N THR A 68 -8.17 -14.65 -45.36
CA THR A 68 -7.03 -14.43 -46.26
C THR A 68 -6.62 -15.77 -46.84
N VAL A 69 -6.51 -15.85 -48.17
CA VAL A 69 -6.16 -17.06 -48.91
C VAL A 69 -4.64 -17.05 -49.15
N GLY A 70 -3.95 -18.07 -48.63
CA GLY A 70 -2.55 -18.36 -48.92
C GLY A 70 -2.38 -19.54 -49.86
N ASP A 71 -1.15 -20.01 -50.04
CA ASP A 71 -0.90 -21.21 -50.85
C ASP A 71 -1.14 -22.48 -50.00
N GLY A 72 -2.25 -23.16 -50.30
CA GLY A 72 -2.65 -24.37 -49.56
C GLY A 72 -3.30 -24.12 -48.19
N TYR A 73 -3.52 -22.87 -47.79
CA TYR A 73 -4.13 -22.54 -46.48
C TYR A 73 -5.00 -21.31 -46.53
N LEU A 74 -5.86 -21.22 -45.53
CA LEU A 74 -6.70 -20.07 -45.25
C LEU A 74 -6.38 -19.56 -43.82
N ASP A 75 -6.25 -18.24 -43.67
CA ASP A 75 -6.24 -17.58 -42.35
C ASP A 75 -7.63 -16.94 -42.14
N VAL A 76 -8.42 -17.58 -41.31
CA VAL A 76 -9.79 -17.18 -41.00
C VAL A 76 -9.82 -16.39 -39.71
N LYS A 77 -10.33 -15.16 -39.77
CA LYS A 77 -10.47 -14.28 -38.60
C LYS A 77 -11.87 -14.39 -38.04
N ILE A 78 -11.96 -14.58 -36.73
CA ILE A 78 -13.19 -14.53 -35.95
C ILE A 78 -13.05 -13.45 -34.90
N ASN A 79 -14.01 -12.54 -34.85
CA ASN A 79 -14.10 -11.48 -33.85
C ASN A 79 -15.03 -11.93 -32.72
N TYR A 80 -14.55 -11.92 -31.50
CA TYR A 80 -15.31 -12.25 -30.30
C TYR A 80 -15.64 -10.98 -29.54
N SER A 81 -16.91 -10.79 -29.16
CA SER A 81 -17.29 -9.72 -28.26
C SER A 81 -16.88 -10.07 -26.80
N GLU A 82 -16.72 -9.06 -25.95
CA GLU A 82 -16.53 -9.25 -24.52
C GLU A 82 -17.66 -10.11 -23.93
N ASN A 83 -17.29 -10.97 -22.96
CA ASN A 83 -18.21 -11.77 -22.17
C ASN A 83 -18.25 -11.27 -20.74
N THR A 84 -19.26 -10.50 -20.40
CA THR A 84 -19.48 -9.98 -19.03
C THR A 84 -20.28 -10.95 -18.14
N GLY A 85 -20.65 -12.12 -18.66
CA GLY A 85 -21.45 -13.13 -17.97
C GLY A 85 -20.72 -14.44 -17.75
N SER A 86 -21.49 -15.50 -17.62
CA SER A 86 -21.01 -16.88 -17.49
C SER A 86 -20.29 -17.37 -18.74
N SER A 87 -19.48 -18.42 -18.61
CA SER A 87 -18.85 -19.09 -19.74
C SER A 87 -19.87 -19.50 -20.79
N ARG A 88 -19.54 -19.27 -22.06
CA ARG A 88 -20.43 -19.57 -23.18
C ARG A 88 -19.68 -20.31 -24.29
N SER A 89 -20.37 -21.21 -24.98
CA SER A 89 -19.77 -22.02 -26.03
C SER A 89 -20.60 -21.96 -27.31
N THR A 90 -19.92 -22.13 -28.44
CA THR A 90 -20.58 -22.30 -29.77
C THR A 90 -19.71 -23.17 -30.62
N THR A 91 -20.30 -23.76 -31.68
CA THR A 91 -19.57 -24.47 -32.73
C THR A 91 -19.58 -23.64 -34.00
N LEU A 92 -18.41 -23.22 -34.42
CA LEU A 92 -18.17 -22.57 -35.70
C LEU A 92 -18.05 -23.63 -36.79
N ILE A 93 -18.84 -23.53 -37.85
CA ILE A 93 -18.82 -24.48 -38.95
C ILE A 93 -18.26 -23.78 -40.19
N PHE A 94 -17.02 -24.13 -40.56
CA PHE A 94 -16.42 -23.66 -41.80
C PHE A 94 -16.72 -24.64 -42.92
N THR A 95 -17.19 -24.11 -44.05
CA THR A 95 -17.49 -24.92 -45.24
C THR A 95 -16.58 -24.51 -46.39
N GLN A 96 -15.86 -25.45 -46.99
CA GLN A 96 -14.98 -25.21 -48.13
C GLN A 96 -15.80 -24.91 -49.38
N ASN A 97 -15.50 -23.82 -50.05
CA ASN A 97 -16.21 -23.44 -51.26
C ASN A 97 -16.01 -24.45 -52.37
N GLY A 98 -17.11 -24.83 -53.03
CA GLY A 98 -17.09 -25.80 -54.12
C GLY A 98 -16.87 -27.26 -53.67
N SER A 99 -17.11 -27.55 -52.40
CA SER A 99 -17.14 -28.89 -51.85
C SER A 99 -18.09 -28.99 -50.66
N ASN A 100 -18.37 -30.21 -50.19
CA ASN A 100 -19.17 -30.45 -49.00
C ASN A 100 -18.30 -30.61 -47.70
N ASN A 101 -17.00 -30.34 -47.80
CA ASN A 101 -16.11 -30.49 -46.67
C ASN A 101 -16.39 -29.40 -45.61
N LYS A 102 -16.47 -29.83 -44.35
CA LYS A 102 -16.76 -28.98 -43.21
C LYS A 102 -15.70 -29.18 -42.12
N ILE A 103 -15.46 -28.12 -41.39
CA ILE A 103 -14.70 -28.12 -40.14
C ILE A 103 -15.62 -27.63 -39.03
N ASN A 104 -15.73 -28.37 -37.95
CA ASN A 104 -16.44 -27.98 -36.76
C ASN A 104 -15.43 -27.57 -35.66
N LEU A 105 -15.42 -26.30 -35.29
CA LEU A 105 -14.58 -25.77 -34.24
C LEU A 105 -15.48 -25.33 -33.07
N THR A 106 -15.44 -26.08 -31.97
CA THR A 106 -16.11 -25.68 -30.74
C THR A 106 -15.27 -24.67 -30.01
N VAL A 107 -15.78 -23.48 -29.81
CA VAL A 107 -15.13 -22.39 -29.10
C VAL A 107 -15.89 -22.14 -27.80
N THR A 108 -15.13 -22.17 -26.70
CA THR A 108 -15.63 -21.79 -25.38
C THR A 108 -15.01 -20.47 -24.96
N GLN A 109 -15.84 -19.46 -24.73
CA GLN A 109 -15.39 -18.20 -24.17
C GLN A 109 -15.56 -18.22 -22.64
N LYS A 110 -14.47 -17.92 -21.92
CA LYS A 110 -14.48 -17.88 -20.46
C LYS A 110 -15.47 -16.86 -19.92
N SER A 111 -15.97 -17.06 -18.70
CA SER A 111 -16.70 -16.04 -17.95
C SER A 111 -15.80 -14.84 -17.65
N SER A 112 -16.38 -13.66 -17.48
CA SER A 112 -15.70 -12.53 -16.87
C SER A 112 -15.33 -12.88 -15.44
N VAL A 113 -14.15 -12.38 -15.00
CA VAL A 113 -13.72 -12.50 -13.61
C VAL A 113 -14.13 -11.23 -12.89
N THR A 114 -15.03 -11.34 -11.94
CA THR A 114 -15.33 -10.26 -10.99
C THR A 114 -14.35 -10.36 -9.84
N TYR A 115 -13.92 -9.22 -9.34
CA TYR A 115 -12.97 -9.14 -8.24
C TYR A 115 -13.63 -8.54 -7.01
N SER A 116 -13.36 -9.13 -5.85
CA SER A 116 -13.71 -8.58 -4.54
C SER A 116 -12.44 -8.36 -3.73
N GLY A 117 -12.45 -7.32 -2.91
CA GLY A 117 -11.30 -7.00 -2.07
C GLY A 117 -11.13 -7.99 -0.93
N TYR A 118 -9.89 -8.19 -0.53
CA TYR A 118 -9.52 -8.89 0.68
C TYR A 118 -8.44 -8.11 1.40
N ILE A 119 -8.65 -7.81 2.67
CA ILE A 119 -7.65 -7.19 3.52
C ILE A 119 -7.75 -7.74 4.94
N LYS A 120 -6.60 -8.08 5.54
CA LYS A 120 -6.52 -8.63 6.89
C LYS A 120 -5.21 -8.25 7.55
N MET A 121 -5.25 -7.94 8.84
CA MET A 121 -4.05 -7.78 9.67
C MET A 121 -3.40 -9.15 9.92
N VAL A 122 -2.08 -9.24 9.74
CA VAL A 122 -1.29 -10.48 9.91
C VAL A 122 -0.45 -10.44 11.18
N SER A 123 0.01 -9.25 11.57
CA SER A 123 0.76 -9.04 12.82
C SER A 123 -0.07 -8.24 13.82
N ASN A 124 0.24 -8.38 15.11
CA ASN A 124 -0.36 -7.57 16.15
C ASN A 124 0.11 -6.11 16.06
N THR A 125 -0.75 -5.18 16.47
CA THR A 125 -0.37 -3.79 16.66
C THR A 125 0.52 -3.66 17.89
N LEU A 126 1.63 -2.93 17.74
CA LEU A 126 2.43 -2.49 18.87
C LEU A 126 2.11 -1.02 19.13
N PRO A 127 2.00 -0.59 20.42
CA PRO A 127 1.80 0.82 20.71
C PRO A 127 3.03 1.61 20.24
N LEU A 128 2.80 2.80 19.69
CA LEU A 128 3.85 3.78 19.48
C LEU A 128 4.40 4.26 20.84
N GLY A 129 5.70 4.50 20.90
CA GLY A 129 6.30 5.16 22.05
C GLY A 129 5.79 6.59 22.22
N SER A 130 6.14 7.19 23.35
CA SER A 130 5.67 8.52 23.75
C SER A 130 6.15 9.65 22.86
N ASP A 131 7.31 9.51 22.23
CA ASP A 131 8.04 10.61 21.62
C ASP A 131 7.63 10.83 20.17
N LYS A 132 7.80 12.06 19.71
CA LYS A 132 7.74 12.40 18.31
C LYS A 132 8.74 11.57 17.50
N TYR A 133 8.35 11.14 16.30
CA TYR A 133 9.11 10.28 15.39
C TYR A 133 9.31 8.83 15.87
N ASN A 134 8.70 8.44 16.99
CA ASN A 134 8.65 7.02 17.33
C ASN A 134 7.91 6.24 16.26
N THR A 135 8.39 5.06 15.91
CA THR A 135 7.87 4.25 14.82
C THR A 135 7.39 2.88 15.28
N ALA A 136 6.38 2.36 14.59
CA ALA A 136 5.93 0.98 14.70
C ALA A 136 5.61 0.42 13.33
N GLN A 137 5.53 -0.90 13.21
CA GLN A 137 5.24 -1.57 11.95
C GLN A 137 4.13 -2.60 12.15
N ILE A 138 3.25 -2.68 11.16
CA ILE A 138 2.16 -3.66 11.10
C ILE A 138 2.21 -4.31 9.73
N ILE A 139 1.98 -5.61 9.67
CA ILE A 139 1.86 -6.35 8.42
C ILE A 139 0.39 -6.64 8.16
N VAL A 140 -0.05 -6.32 6.96
CA VAL A 140 -1.37 -6.69 6.43
C VAL A 140 -1.22 -7.53 5.16
N MET A 141 -2.19 -8.39 4.92
CA MET A 141 -2.35 -9.09 3.66
C MET A 141 -3.49 -8.43 2.90
N ALA A 142 -3.28 -8.09 1.61
CA ALA A 142 -4.29 -7.45 0.77
C ALA A 142 -4.17 -7.93 -0.68
N TYR A 143 -5.29 -8.22 -1.32
CA TYR A 143 -5.38 -8.61 -2.74
C TYR A 143 -6.84 -8.54 -3.21
N LEU A 144 -7.01 -8.57 -4.52
CA LEU A 144 -8.32 -8.79 -5.13
C LEU A 144 -8.52 -10.30 -5.37
N ASN A 145 -9.64 -10.82 -4.90
CA ASN A 145 -10.01 -12.23 -5.04
C ASN A 145 -10.96 -12.38 -6.24
N GLY A 146 -10.50 -13.07 -7.27
CA GLY A 146 -11.28 -13.30 -8.47
C GLY A 146 -12.34 -14.39 -8.28
N SER A 147 -13.48 -14.25 -8.94
CA SER A 147 -14.56 -15.24 -8.94
C SER A 147 -14.15 -16.61 -9.49
N ASP A 148 -13.03 -16.67 -10.19
CA ASP A 148 -12.39 -17.89 -10.69
C ASP A 148 -11.35 -18.48 -9.74
N GLY A 149 -11.20 -17.93 -8.54
CA GLY A 149 -10.20 -18.30 -7.54
C GLY A 149 -8.82 -17.68 -7.75
N SER A 150 -8.65 -16.86 -8.78
CA SER A 150 -7.41 -16.11 -9.00
C SER A 150 -7.21 -15.04 -7.93
N LYS A 151 -5.95 -14.69 -7.65
CA LYS A 151 -5.62 -13.59 -6.77
C LYS A 151 -4.79 -12.55 -7.53
N LYS A 152 -5.23 -11.31 -7.49
CA LYS A 152 -4.52 -10.19 -8.10
C LYS A 152 -3.95 -9.30 -6.99
N PRO A 153 -2.62 -9.05 -6.96
CA PRO A 153 -2.02 -8.13 -6.01
C PRO A 153 -2.68 -6.75 -6.09
N GLU A 154 -3.03 -6.20 -4.94
CA GLU A 154 -3.59 -4.86 -4.83
C GLU A 154 -3.03 -4.19 -3.59
N THR A 155 -2.38 -3.04 -3.78
CA THR A 155 -1.81 -2.27 -2.67
C THR A 155 -2.95 -1.64 -1.86
N PRO A 156 -3.01 -1.87 -0.54
CA PRO A 156 -4.04 -1.25 0.28
C PRO A 156 -3.85 0.27 0.32
N HIS A 157 -4.97 0.97 0.23
CA HIS A 157 -5.02 2.42 0.33
C HIS A 157 -5.32 2.85 1.76
N VAL A 158 -4.61 3.89 2.25
CA VAL A 158 -4.88 4.51 3.55
C VAL A 158 -5.99 5.56 3.35
N GLY A 159 -7.18 5.25 3.83
CA GLY A 159 -8.32 6.16 3.78
C GLY A 159 -8.23 7.27 4.84
N SER A 160 -7.87 6.91 6.07
CA SER A 160 -7.63 7.88 7.15
C SER A 160 -6.73 7.31 8.24
N ALA A 161 -6.10 8.19 8.98
CA ALA A 161 -5.32 7.90 10.18
C ALA A 161 -5.52 9.04 11.20
N PRO A 162 -5.21 8.83 12.49
CA PRO A 162 -5.20 9.91 13.46
C PRO A 162 -4.21 11.01 13.05
N ASP A 163 -4.54 12.26 13.35
CA ASP A 163 -3.72 13.45 13.03
C ASP A 163 -2.30 13.42 13.62
N TRP A 164 -2.12 12.66 14.69
CA TRP A 164 -0.82 12.45 15.35
C TRP A 164 -0.01 11.26 14.82
N CYS A 165 -0.52 10.53 13.81
CA CYS A 165 0.12 9.32 13.27
C CYS A 165 0.20 9.38 11.73
N ALA A 166 1.40 9.48 11.19
CA ALA A 166 1.61 9.26 9.76
C ALA A 166 1.69 7.76 9.45
N VAL A 167 1.15 7.37 8.30
CA VAL A 167 1.13 5.98 7.83
C VAL A 167 1.66 5.93 6.40
N SER A 168 2.59 5.02 6.16
CA SER A 168 3.02 4.67 4.81
C SER A 168 2.87 3.17 4.57
N VAL A 169 2.63 2.80 3.31
CA VAL A 169 2.42 1.42 2.89
C VAL A 169 3.49 1.02 1.89
N ALA A 170 4.09 -0.15 2.07
CA ALA A 170 5.07 -0.71 1.15
C ALA A 170 4.94 -2.24 1.08
N PRO A 171 5.23 -2.88 -0.06
CA PRO A 171 5.24 -4.34 -0.16
C PRO A 171 6.32 -4.96 0.75
N VAL A 172 6.08 -6.18 1.23
CA VAL A 172 7.02 -6.92 2.07
C VAL A 172 7.86 -7.85 1.21
N GLY A 173 8.92 -7.32 0.60
CA GLY A 173 9.93 -8.11 -0.09
C GLY A 173 9.35 -9.20 -0.99
N THR A 174 9.66 -10.47 -0.68
CA THR A 174 9.24 -11.65 -1.47
C THR A 174 7.90 -12.25 -1.05
N LEU A 175 7.23 -11.71 -0.02
CA LEU A 175 5.94 -12.21 0.43
C LEU A 175 4.81 -11.64 -0.42
N GLU A 176 4.24 -12.47 -1.29
CA GLU A 176 3.11 -12.08 -2.13
C GLU A 176 1.94 -11.55 -1.29
N ASN A 177 1.32 -10.46 -1.76
CA ASN A 177 0.13 -9.86 -1.15
C ASN A 177 0.32 -9.39 0.30
N HIS A 178 1.54 -9.28 0.79
CA HIS A 178 1.85 -8.75 2.11
C HIS A 178 2.39 -7.33 2.01
N TYR A 179 1.86 -6.46 2.85
CA TYR A 179 2.24 -5.05 2.89
C TYR A 179 2.60 -4.63 4.30
N ARG A 180 3.66 -3.87 4.41
CA ARG A 180 4.10 -3.25 5.65
C ARG A 180 3.51 -1.85 5.76
N LEU A 181 2.80 -1.60 6.85
CA LEU A 181 2.44 -0.27 7.28
C LEU A 181 3.52 0.22 8.23
N SER A 182 4.17 1.30 7.88
CA SER A 182 5.10 1.99 8.77
C SER A 182 4.36 3.17 9.40
N LEU A 183 4.23 3.14 10.71
CA LEU A 183 3.58 4.16 11.53
C LEU A 183 4.65 5.08 12.10
N THR A 184 4.41 6.38 12.09
CA THR A 184 5.32 7.37 12.67
C THR A 184 4.52 8.37 13.49
N ALA A 185 4.90 8.55 14.76
CA ALA A 185 4.30 9.58 15.62
C ALA A 185 4.69 10.99 15.13
N LEU A 186 3.72 11.84 14.85
CA LEU A 186 3.94 13.23 14.40
C LEU A 186 4.13 14.22 15.55
N SER A 187 3.76 13.80 16.77
CA SER A 187 3.95 14.59 17.99
C SER A 187 4.16 13.67 19.19
N SER A 188 4.84 14.16 20.22
CA SER A 188 4.91 13.50 21.52
C SER A 188 3.54 13.48 22.19
N ASN A 189 3.25 12.44 22.97
CA ASN A 189 2.02 12.34 23.72
C ASN A 189 2.20 12.88 25.14
N GLN A 190 1.87 14.11 25.36
CA GLN A 190 1.98 14.82 26.66
C GLN A 190 0.68 14.80 27.48
N THR A 191 -0.29 13.94 27.14
CA THR A 191 -1.61 13.94 27.77
C THR A 191 -1.67 13.22 29.13
N GLY A 192 -0.59 12.57 29.55
CA GLY A 192 -0.54 11.75 30.76
C GLY A 192 -1.28 10.40 30.65
N ALA A 193 -1.96 10.13 29.53
CA ALA A 193 -2.67 8.89 29.26
C ALA A 193 -2.38 8.39 27.83
N ASN A 194 -2.63 7.12 27.56
CA ASN A 194 -2.56 6.60 26.19
C ASN A 194 -3.55 7.37 25.31
N ARG A 195 -3.09 7.87 24.17
CA ARG A 195 -4.00 8.34 23.13
C ARG A 195 -4.22 7.24 22.10
N SER A 196 -5.46 7.11 21.66
CA SER A 196 -5.88 6.03 20.77
C SER A 196 -6.59 6.59 19.55
N GLY A 197 -6.57 5.82 18.47
CA GLY A 197 -7.25 6.13 17.23
C GLY A 197 -7.32 4.90 16.34
N HIS A 198 -7.79 5.08 15.11
CA HIS A 198 -7.89 4.02 14.12
C HIS A 198 -7.28 4.45 12.80
N ILE A 199 -6.59 3.52 12.17
CA ILE A 199 -6.18 3.61 10.77
C ILE A 199 -7.22 2.85 9.94
N PHE A 200 -7.77 3.49 8.93
CA PHE A 200 -8.71 2.87 8.01
C PHE A 200 -8.01 2.57 6.69
N LEU A 201 -8.03 1.32 6.28
CA LEU A 201 -7.48 0.84 5.02
C LEU A 201 -8.58 0.29 4.14
N THR A 202 -8.41 0.42 2.82
CA THR A 202 -9.27 -0.19 1.81
C THR A 202 -8.45 -1.02 0.83
N CYS A 203 -9.04 -2.09 0.30
CA CYS A 203 -8.52 -2.89 -0.80
C CYS A 203 -9.70 -3.35 -1.64
N GLY A 204 -9.89 -2.78 -2.84
CA GLY A 204 -11.13 -2.93 -3.57
C GLY A 204 -12.33 -2.46 -2.74
N ASP A 205 -13.31 -3.34 -2.55
CA ASP A 205 -14.50 -3.13 -1.72
C ASP A 205 -14.33 -3.53 -0.25
N ALA A 206 -13.21 -4.16 0.11
CA ALA A 206 -12.93 -4.56 1.48
C ALA A 206 -12.31 -3.41 2.30
N ASN A 207 -12.70 -3.36 3.58
CA ASN A 207 -12.25 -2.35 4.54
C ASN A 207 -11.63 -3.02 5.76
N LEU A 208 -10.61 -2.38 6.33
CA LEU A 208 -9.97 -2.80 7.57
C LEU A 208 -9.75 -1.60 8.48
N SER A 209 -10.22 -1.70 9.73
CA SER A 209 -9.95 -0.73 10.79
C SER A 209 -8.91 -1.31 11.74
N ILE A 210 -7.79 -0.61 11.91
CA ILE A 210 -6.69 -1.02 12.79
C ILE A 210 -6.62 -0.05 13.96
N PRO A 211 -6.83 -0.49 15.21
CA PRO A 211 -6.65 0.34 16.38
C PRO A 211 -5.16 0.63 16.57
N VAL A 212 -4.82 1.88 16.85
CA VAL A 212 -3.46 2.32 17.16
C VAL A 212 -3.46 3.11 18.44
N THR A 213 -2.40 2.95 19.23
CA THR A 213 -2.22 3.69 20.48
C THR A 213 -0.82 4.28 20.52
N GLN A 214 -0.69 5.43 21.18
CA GLN A 214 0.60 5.98 21.57
C GLN A 214 0.64 6.12 23.08
N LYS A 215 1.72 5.60 23.67
CA LYS A 215 1.96 5.73 25.13
C LYS A 215 2.08 7.19 25.53
N PRO A 216 1.71 7.56 26.76
CA PRO A 216 2.01 8.88 27.27
C PRO A 216 3.50 9.05 27.46
N GLN A 217 3.98 10.28 27.35
CA GLN A 217 5.29 10.63 27.82
C GLN A 217 5.27 10.52 29.36
N GLU A 218 6.17 9.75 29.91
CA GLU A 218 6.31 9.69 31.37
C GLU A 218 6.85 11.04 31.84
N VAL A 219 5.99 11.82 32.48
CA VAL A 219 6.42 13.01 33.20
C VAL A 219 6.98 12.54 34.52
N SER A 220 8.29 12.50 34.62
CA SER A 220 8.96 12.31 35.88
C SER A 220 9.22 13.66 36.54
N THR A 221 9.25 13.69 37.85
CA THR A 221 9.49 14.91 38.62
C THR A 221 10.67 14.73 39.55
N PHE A 222 11.34 15.82 39.96
CA PHE A 222 12.30 15.84 41.04
C PHE A 222 12.00 17.03 41.96
N THR A 223 12.52 16.97 43.19
CA THR A 223 12.38 18.04 44.15
C THR A 223 13.66 18.87 44.20
N LEU A 224 13.53 20.18 43.94
CA LEU A 224 14.58 21.15 44.14
C LEU A 224 14.36 21.85 45.49
N SER A 225 15.37 21.84 46.35
CA SER A 225 15.33 22.36 47.72
C SER A 225 16.48 23.34 48.00
N GLY A 226 16.47 23.97 49.17
CA GLY A 226 17.56 24.84 49.66
C GLY A 226 17.51 26.28 49.15
N LEU A 227 16.44 26.64 48.38
CA LEU A 227 16.26 27.99 47.89
C LEU A 227 15.48 28.85 48.91
N PRO A 228 15.78 30.16 49.04
CA PRO A 228 14.96 31.07 49.85
C PRO A 228 13.50 31.14 49.31
N THR A 229 12.54 31.24 50.24
CA THR A 229 11.10 31.12 49.94
C THR A 229 10.45 32.37 49.35
N ASP A 230 11.10 33.53 49.46
CA ASP A 230 10.61 34.84 49.11
C ASP A 230 11.08 35.35 47.73
N THR A 231 11.88 34.58 47.05
CA THR A 231 12.57 34.99 45.81
C THR A 231 12.20 34.09 44.65
N GLY A 232 12.05 34.66 43.48
CA GLY A 232 11.93 33.89 42.24
C GLY A 232 13.27 33.61 41.61
N TYR A 233 13.37 32.48 40.91
CA TYR A 233 14.61 31.98 40.35
C TYR A 233 14.51 31.70 38.85
N TYR A 234 15.61 31.94 38.17
CA TYR A 234 15.78 31.65 36.75
C TYR A 234 16.72 30.45 36.57
N LEU A 235 16.33 29.52 35.75
CA LEU A 235 17.09 28.32 35.43
C LEU A 235 17.85 28.49 34.11
N PHE A 236 19.14 28.19 34.08
CA PHE A 236 20.00 28.21 32.91
C PHE A 236 20.60 26.83 32.70
N GLY A 237 20.29 26.21 31.57
CA GLY A 237 20.79 24.88 31.19
C GLY A 237 22.28 24.89 30.88
N ARG A 238 22.90 23.72 30.92
CA ARG A 238 24.35 23.50 30.75
C ARG A 238 25.23 24.33 31.69
N GLY A 239 24.67 24.82 32.80
CA GLY A 239 25.38 25.70 33.70
C GLY A 239 25.69 27.10 33.10
N ALA A 240 24.93 27.52 32.11
CA ALA A 240 25.13 28.78 31.40
C ALA A 240 25.08 29.99 32.37
N ARG A 241 25.72 31.08 31.95
CA ARG A 241 25.65 32.39 32.64
C ARG A 241 24.70 33.29 31.87
N PRO A 242 23.86 34.08 32.60
CA PRO A 242 23.05 35.10 31.92
C PRO A 242 23.92 36.13 31.19
N GLN A 243 23.63 36.42 29.95
CA GLN A 243 24.40 37.39 29.14
C GLN A 243 23.69 38.72 28.94
N ASN A 244 22.40 38.83 29.30
CA ASN A 244 21.64 40.06 29.14
C ASN A 244 20.99 40.55 30.43
N THR A 245 20.54 41.80 30.43
CA THR A 245 19.83 42.44 31.54
C THR A 245 18.34 42.19 31.51
N SER A 246 17.79 41.70 30.39
CA SER A 246 16.34 41.45 30.25
C SER A 246 15.98 40.07 30.81
N SER A 247 14.87 40.00 31.54
CA SER A 247 14.26 38.76 32.00
C SER A 247 13.06 38.33 31.16
N SER A 248 12.75 39.07 30.10
CA SER A 248 11.61 38.79 29.23
C SER A 248 11.83 37.49 28.50
N GLY A 249 10.84 36.59 28.50
CA GLY A 249 10.89 35.28 27.83
C GLY A 249 11.75 34.22 28.51
N GLN A 250 12.35 34.49 29.66
CA GLN A 250 13.19 33.57 30.41
C GLN A 250 12.36 32.66 31.31
N THR A 251 12.86 31.43 31.54
CA THR A 251 12.25 30.45 32.44
C THR A 251 12.44 30.90 33.88
N TYR A 252 11.35 31.04 34.60
CA TYR A 252 11.31 31.60 35.93
C TYR A 252 10.50 30.68 36.84
N ILE A 253 11.08 30.35 38.01
CA ILE A 253 10.40 29.60 39.07
C ILE A 253 9.90 30.62 40.12
N GLN A 254 8.58 30.62 40.35
CA GLN A 254 7.94 31.45 41.34
C GLN A 254 7.10 30.59 42.28
N GLY A 255 6.87 31.06 43.48
CA GLY A 255 5.95 30.42 44.41
C GLY A 255 6.54 29.16 45.07
N LEU A 256 7.80 29.23 45.53
CA LEU A 256 8.38 28.20 46.35
C LEU A 256 7.55 27.96 47.60
N SER A 257 7.53 26.70 48.09
CA SER A 257 6.89 26.37 49.36
C SER A 257 7.57 27.05 50.54
N ALA A 258 6.94 27.08 51.70
CA ALA A 258 7.52 27.61 52.94
C ALA A 258 8.82 26.89 53.35
N THR A 259 9.13 25.74 52.81
CA THR A 259 10.36 24.98 53.04
C THR A 259 11.48 25.27 52.04
N GLY A 260 11.28 26.24 51.12
CA GLY A 260 12.23 26.51 50.04
C GLY A 260 12.37 25.35 49.03
N THR A 261 11.31 24.60 48.84
CA THR A 261 11.26 23.45 47.90
C THR A 261 10.29 23.68 46.79
N THR A 262 10.57 23.13 45.63
CA THR A 262 9.66 23.06 44.47
C THR A 262 9.81 21.75 43.73
N THR A 263 8.77 21.33 43.04
CA THR A 263 8.78 20.16 42.16
C THR A 263 8.95 20.62 40.73
N ILE A 264 9.89 20.01 40.02
CA ILE A 264 10.19 20.31 38.61
C ILE A 264 9.96 19.04 37.79
N GLU A 265 9.28 19.19 36.70
CA GLU A 265 9.06 18.10 35.72
C GLU A 265 10.35 17.81 34.91
N ILE A 266 10.56 16.56 34.51
CA ILE A 266 11.60 16.13 33.58
C ILE A 266 10.95 15.51 32.35
N PRO A 267 11.24 15.96 31.14
CA PRO A 267 12.14 17.08 30.79
C PRO A 267 11.52 18.44 31.07
N PHE A 268 12.35 19.46 31.24
CA PHE A 268 11.92 20.85 31.34
C PHE A 268 12.80 21.76 30.47
N TYR A 269 12.31 22.99 30.21
CA TYR A 269 13.06 23.96 29.44
C TYR A 269 13.69 25.01 30.37
N ALA A 270 15.02 25.11 30.33
CA ALA A 270 15.79 26.16 31.00
C ALA A 270 16.25 27.22 29.97
N ASN A 271 16.64 28.38 30.46
CA ASN A 271 17.24 29.41 29.58
C ASN A 271 18.61 28.93 29.08
N ASP A 272 18.98 29.39 27.87
CA ASP A 272 20.35 29.25 27.35
C ASP A 272 21.17 30.52 27.63
N SER A 273 22.47 30.48 27.35
CA SER A 273 23.34 31.63 27.34
C SER A 273 22.88 32.72 26.32
N GLU A 274 22.32 32.28 25.21
CA GLU A 274 21.80 33.18 24.18
C GLU A 274 20.47 33.84 24.61
N PRO A 275 20.29 35.18 24.42
CA PRO A 275 19.08 35.86 24.81
C PRO A 275 17.83 35.29 24.14
N GLY A 276 16.85 34.90 24.96
CA GLY A 276 15.55 34.40 24.50
C GLY A 276 15.53 32.97 24.02
N SER A 277 16.66 32.27 23.96
CA SER A 277 16.70 30.85 23.63
C SER A 277 16.53 29.98 24.87
N ARG A 278 16.06 28.74 24.66
CA ARG A 278 15.84 27.72 25.70
C ARG A 278 16.42 26.41 25.27
N ILE A 279 16.89 25.63 26.25
CA ILE A 279 17.33 24.26 26.02
C ILE A 279 16.53 23.30 26.88
N GLU A 280 16.26 22.15 26.34
CA GLU A 280 15.65 21.04 27.06
C GLU A 280 16.66 20.44 28.01
N CYS A 281 16.26 20.25 29.28
CA CYS A 281 17.07 19.64 30.34
C CYS A 281 16.44 18.33 30.74
N THR A 282 17.30 17.30 30.80
CA THR A 282 16.96 15.93 31.16
C THR A 282 17.86 15.46 32.32
N THR A 283 17.63 14.25 32.83
CA THR A 283 18.47 13.63 33.86
C THR A 283 19.95 13.66 33.48
N GLY A 284 20.80 14.14 34.36
CA GLY A 284 22.25 14.28 34.16
C GLY A 284 22.69 15.66 33.65
N ASP A 285 21.78 16.50 33.16
CA ASP A 285 22.13 17.84 32.72
C ASP A 285 22.46 18.78 33.88
N LYS A 286 23.46 19.65 33.67
CA LYS A 286 23.80 20.68 34.63
C LYS A 286 22.94 21.92 34.43
N VAL A 287 22.34 22.43 35.54
CA VAL A 287 21.50 23.63 35.54
C VAL A 287 22.01 24.62 36.54
N ALA A 288 22.25 25.85 36.13
CA ALA A 288 22.61 26.96 37.02
C ALA A 288 21.36 27.73 37.44
N VAL A 289 21.37 28.22 38.66
CA VAL A 289 20.26 28.95 39.30
C VAL A 289 20.69 30.36 39.61
N TYR A 290 19.87 31.33 39.16
CA TYR A 290 20.13 32.76 39.40
C TYR A 290 18.88 33.45 39.94
N THR A 291 19.08 34.52 40.73
CA THR A 291 18.06 35.53 40.98
C THR A 291 18.44 36.82 40.28
N LYS A 292 17.50 37.71 40.16
CA LYS A 292 17.72 39.04 39.54
C LYS A 292 17.43 40.14 40.53
N SER A 293 18.37 41.06 40.69
CA SER A 293 18.20 42.30 41.48
C SER A 293 18.49 43.50 40.60
N GLY A 294 17.45 44.17 40.15
CA GLY A 294 17.58 45.20 39.10
C GLY A 294 18.17 44.65 37.80
N ALA A 295 19.30 45.14 37.37
CA ALA A 295 20.03 44.69 36.18
C ALA A 295 21.08 43.60 36.48
N ILE A 296 21.23 43.18 37.74
CA ILE A 296 22.32 42.31 38.19
C ILE A 296 21.78 40.88 38.36
N TRP A 297 22.49 39.90 37.74
CA TRP A 297 22.28 38.48 37.97
C TRP A 297 23.13 37.96 39.12
N ILE A 298 22.47 37.39 40.13
CA ILE A 298 23.14 36.83 41.33
C ILE A 298 23.04 35.31 41.25
N SER A 299 24.18 34.64 41.17
CA SER A 299 24.24 33.18 41.20
C SER A 299 23.79 32.65 42.56
N LYS A 300 22.98 31.61 42.57
CA LYS A 300 22.51 30.88 43.74
C LYS A 300 23.09 29.46 43.81
N GLY A 301 23.82 29.06 42.79
CA GLY A 301 24.42 27.72 42.70
C GLY A 301 24.06 27.02 41.36
N SER A 302 24.30 25.73 41.37
CA SER A 302 23.93 24.85 40.24
C SER A 302 23.66 23.45 40.77
N PHE A 303 22.88 22.70 40.00
CA PHE A 303 22.62 21.29 40.30
C PHE A 303 22.73 20.44 39.02
N ILE A 304 22.83 19.14 39.22
CA ILE A 304 22.66 18.13 38.18
C ILE A 304 21.24 17.62 38.31
N VAL A 305 20.49 17.61 37.19
CA VAL A 305 19.13 17.08 37.17
C VAL A 305 19.13 15.63 37.60
N PRO A 306 18.51 15.27 38.74
CA PRO A 306 18.52 13.92 39.24
C PRO A 306 17.60 13.01 38.44
N SER A 307 17.63 11.70 38.69
CA SER A 307 16.60 10.78 38.20
C SER A 307 15.24 11.11 38.81
N ALA A 308 14.19 10.57 38.20
CA ALA A 308 12.80 10.70 38.66
C ALA A 308 12.66 10.38 40.16
N GLY A 309 11.91 11.19 40.88
CA GLY A 309 11.70 11.07 42.33
C GLY A 309 12.87 11.53 43.16
N GLY A 310 14.01 11.94 42.57
CA GLY A 310 15.18 12.41 43.30
C GLY A 310 14.97 13.79 43.93
N THR A 311 15.81 14.09 44.91
CA THR A 311 15.89 15.42 45.53
C THR A 311 17.30 15.98 45.37
N VAL A 312 17.36 17.25 44.98
CA VAL A 312 18.63 17.99 44.87
C VAL A 312 18.52 19.29 45.67
N SER A 313 19.59 19.65 46.34
CA SER A 313 19.69 20.89 47.10
C SER A 313 20.73 21.82 46.48
N ILE A 314 20.48 23.11 46.53
CA ILE A 314 21.40 24.15 46.10
C ILE A 314 22.03 24.86 47.29
#